data_809c23631b7ac66a953dd45993d2bd4a
#
_entry.id   809c23631b7ac66a953dd45993d2bd4a
#
_cell.length_a   1.000
_cell.length_b   1.000
_cell.length_c   1.000
_cell.angle_alpha   90.00
_cell.angle_beta   90.00
_cell.angle_gamma   90.00
#
_symmetry.space_group_name_H-M   'P 1'
#
loop_
_entity.id
_entity.type
_entity.pdbx_description
1 polymer ?
#
loop_
_entity_poly.entity_id
_entity_poly.type
_entity_poly.pdbx_seq_one_letter_code
_entity_poly.pdbx_strand_id
1 'polypeptide(L)'
;PKALISGGGQERNFRSGTENLPGIVGLAKAAEIMYTNIQTNYEKAKELKEYFIEALKNLKDIRINSPSEDFFSPYILSVSFLGVRGEVLLHLL
;
A
#
# COMPACT_ATOMS: atom_id res chain seq x y z
N PRO A 1 11.10 -29.82 -9.67
CA PRO A 1 11.06 -28.61 -10.47
C PRO A 1 12.45 -28.35 -11.09
N LYS A 2 12.48 -27.76 -12.29
CA LYS A 2 13.75 -27.36 -12.90
C LYS A 2 14.29 -26.13 -12.16
N ALA A 3 15.62 -26.05 -12.01
CA ALA A 3 16.26 -24.88 -11.46
C ALA A 3 15.97 -23.63 -12.31
N LEU A 4 15.67 -22.51 -11.68
CA LEU A 4 15.60 -21.20 -12.33
C LEU A 4 17.00 -20.69 -12.70
N ILE A 5 17.94 -20.87 -11.77
CA ILE A 5 19.35 -20.50 -11.94
C ILE A 5 20.17 -21.69 -11.43
N SER A 6 20.94 -22.32 -12.29
CA SER A 6 21.83 -23.41 -11.94
C SER A 6 23.16 -22.88 -11.41
N GLY A 7 23.80 -23.62 -10.47
CA GLY A 7 25.09 -23.23 -9.86
C GLY A 7 25.32 -23.90 -8.51
N GLY A 8 25.66 -23.14 -7.49
CA GLY A 8 26.18 -23.61 -6.19
C GLY A 8 25.18 -24.26 -5.22
N GLY A 9 23.97 -24.57 -5.65
CA GLY A 9 23.03 -25.37 -4.87
C GLY A 9 22.16 -24.61 -3.85
N GLN A 10 22.27 -23.30 -3.76
CA GLN A 10 21.48 -22.49 -2.86
C GLN A 10 19.97 -22.60 -3.16
N GLU A 11 19.13 -22.27 -2.19
CA GLU A 11 17.66 -22.35 -2.28
C GLU A 11 17.19 -23.73 -2.78
N ARG A 12 17.75 -24.82 -2.22
CA ARG A 12 17.42 -26.21 -2.58
C ARG A 12 17.63 -26.52 -4.06
N ASN A 13 18.68 -25.99 -4.67
CA ASN A 13 18.99 -26.06 -6.10
C ASN A 13 17.96 -25.37 -7.02
N PHE A 14 17.04 -24.57 -6.48
CA PHE A 14 16.06 -23.87 -7.28
C PHE A 14 16.59 -22.54 -7.82
N ARG A 15 17.26 -21.77 -6.97
CA ARG A 15 17.90 -20.50 -7.33
C ARG A 15 19.29 -20.44 -6.73
N SER A 16 20.28 -20.78 -7.51
CA SER A 16 21.67 -20.70 -7.10
C SER A 16 22.18 -19.25 -7.09
N GLY A 17 23.17 -18.98 -6.26
CA GLY A 17 23.77 -17.69 -5.99
C GLY A 17 23.64 -17.32 -4.52
N THR A 18 24.62 -16.58 -4.01
CA THR A 18 24.66 -16.13 -2.61
C THR A 18 23.39 -15.36 -2.27
N GLU A 19 22.80 -15.66 -1.13
CA GLU A 19 21.62 -15.00 -0.61
C GLU A 19 21.95 -13.54 -0.23
N ASN A 20 20.99 -12.64 -0.48
CA ASN A 20 21.11 -11.24 -0.11
C ASN A 20 20.86 -11.07 1.40
N LEU A 21 21.83 -11.50 2.22
CA LEU A 21 21.71 -11.43 3.68
C LEU A 21 21.40 -10.03 4.21
N PRO A 22 22.05 -8.95 3.74
CA PRO A 22 21.71 -7.59 4.17
C PRO A 22 20.24 -7.23 3.88
N GLY A 23 19.73 -7.61 2.71
CA GLY A 23 18.32 -7.39 2.35
C GLY A 23 17.36 -8.18 3.21
N ILE A 24 17.69 -9.44 3.53
CA ILE A 24 16.88 -10.29 4.42
C ILE A 24 16.80 -9.68 5.81
N VAL A 25 17.93 -9.27 6.39
CA VAL A 25 17.99 -8.64 7.73
C VAL A 25 17.24 -7.30 7.73
N GLY A 26 17.40 -6.49 6.68
CA GLY A 26 16.67 -5.23 6.53
C GLY A 26 15.15 -5.43 6.46
N LEU A 27 14.70 -6.42 5.69
CA LEU A 27 13.28 -6.77 5.61
C LEU A 27 12.74 -7.27 6.97
N ALA A 28 13.48 -8.12 7.67
CA ALA A 28 13.10 -8.61 8.99
C ALA A 28 12.96 -7.46 9.99
N LYS A 29 13.90 -6.51 9.99
CA LYS A 29 13.83 -5.33 10.88
C LYS A 29 12.67 -4.39 10.52
N ALA A 30 12.42 -4.17 9.24
CA ALA A 30 11.28 -3.39 8.79
C ALA A 30 9.95 -4.04 9.22
N ALA A 31 9.84 -5.35 9.07
CA ALA A 31 8.67 -6.11 9.52
C ALA A 31 8.45 -5.98 11.04
N GLU A 32 9.50 -6.14 11.84
CA GLU A 32 9.45 -5.97 13.30
C GLU A 32 8.88 -4.59 13.69
N ILE A 33 9.38 -3.52 13.08
CA ILE A 33 8.93 -2.14 13.34
C ILE A 33 7.47 -1.97 12.91
N MET A 34 7.10 -2.47 11.73
CA MET A 34 5.74 -2.35 11.21
C MET A 34 4.73 -3.13 12.06
N TYR A 35 5.05 -4.35 12.47
CA TYR A 35 4.14 -5.15 13.28
C TYR A 35 3.90 -4.56 14.67
N THR A 36 4.89 -3.90 15.26
CA THR A 36 4.74 -3.24 16.55
C THR A 36 3.66 -2.14 16.52
N ASN A 37 3.50 -1.47 15.40
CA ASN A 37 2.60 -0.32 15.26
C ASN A 37 1.40 -0.57 14.32
N ILE A 38 1.22 -1.80 13.85
CA ILE A 38 0.27 -2.09 12.77
C ILE A 38 -1.16 -1.68 13.12
N GLN A 39 -1.61 -1.96 14.33
CA GLN A 39 -2.97 -1.64 14.77
C GLN A 39 -3.16 -0.12 14.90
N THR A 40 -2.23 0.57 15.55
CA THR A 40 -2.28 2.02 15.73
C THR A 40 -2.24 2.76 14.37
N ASN A 41 -1.40 2.29 13.46
CA ASN A 41 -1.32 2.85 12.12
C ASN A 41 -2.60 2.62 11.31
N TYR A 42 -3.20 1.42 11.46
CA TYR A 42 -4.47 1.09 10.81
C TYR A 42 -5.60 2.00 11.29
N GLU A 43 -5.76 2.15 12.60
CA GLU A 43 -6.79 2.99 13.22
C GLU A 43 -6.63 4.46 12.79
N LYS A 44 -5.41 4.98 12.86
CA LYS A 44 -5.12 6.34 12.40
C LYS A 44 -5.42 6.55 10.92
N ALA A 45 -5.08 5.59 10.07
CA ALA A 45 -5.40 5.68 8.64
C ALA A 45 -6.92 5.64 8.39
N LYS A 46 -7.66 4.83 9.17
CA LYS A 46 -9.12 4.76 9.12
C LYS A 46 -9.75 6.08 9.49
N GLU A 47 -9.36 6.66 10.62
CA GLU A 47 -9.84 7.98 11.08
C GLU A 47 -9.58 9.08 10.04
N LEU A 48 -8.38 9.12 9.47
CA LEU A 48 -8.03 10.11 8.44
C LEU A 48 -8.85 9.93 7.17
N LYS A 49 -9.08 8.69 6.75
CA LYS A 49 -9.92 8.38 5.60
C LYS A 49 -11.36 8.82 5.82
N GLU A 50 -11.93 8.53 6.98
CA GLU A 50 -13.29 8.94 7.36
C GLU A 50 -13.42 10.47 7.42
N TYR A 51 -12.47 11.15 8.05
CA TYR A 51 -12.42 12.61 8.09
C TYR A 51 -12.37 13.21 6.68
N PHE A 52 -11.54 12.66 5.81
CA PHE A 52 -11.43 13.14 4.43
C PHE A 52 -12.70 12.90 3.62
N ILE A 53 -13.33 11.74 3.76
CA ILE A 53 -14.63 11.45 3.14
C ILE A 53 -15.70 12.44 3.59
N GLU A 54 -15.75 12.75 4.88
CA GLU A 54 -16.72 13.71 5.42
C GLU A 54 -16.50 15.13 4.87
N ALA A 55 -15.24 15.57 4.80
CA ALA A 55 -14.89 16.84 4.18
C ALA A 55 -15.30 16.92 2.70
N LEU A 56 -15.15 15.82 1.96
CA LEU A 56 -15.54 15.74 0.55
C LEU A 56 -17.05 15.85 0.32
N LYS A 57 -17.90 15.47 1.28
CA LYS A 57 -19.37 15.58 1.15
C LYS A 57 -19.86 17.01 0.94
N ASN A 58 -19.07 17.99 1.36
CA ASN A 58 -19.38 19.41 1.17
C ASN A 58 -19.10 19.92 -0.25
N LEU A 59 -18.42 19.12 -1.08
CA LEU A 59 -18.11 19.48 -2.45
C LEU A 59 -19.13 18.87 -3.40
N LYS A 60 -19.44 19.60 -4.48
CA LYS A 60 -20.31 19.12 -5.56
C LYS A 60 -19.51 18.31 -6.58
N ASP A 61 -20.23 17.49 -7.31
CA ASP A 61 -19.65 16.75 -8.45
C ASP A 61 -18.47 15.83 -8.07
N ILE A 62 -18.60 15.15 -6.92
CA ILE A 62 -17.65 14.16 -6.44
C ILE A 62 -18.27 12.77 -6.42
N ARG A 63 -17.48 11.78 -6.78
CA ARG A 63 -17.81 10.37 -6.60
C ARG A 63 -16.69 9.65 -5.87
N ILE A 64 -17.01 9.07 -4.72
CA ILE A 64 -16.11 8.17 -4.00
C ILE A 64 -16.21 6.79 -4.66
N ASN A 65 -15.08 6.26 -5.15
CA ASN A 65 -15.01 4.98 -5.83
C ASN A 65 -14.57 3.86 -4.89
N SER A 66 -13.88 4.19 -3.79
CA SER A 66 -13.48 3.22 -2.79
C SER A 66 -14.70 2.69 -2.04
N PRO A 67 -14.82 1.38 -1.87
CA PRO A 67 -15.86 0.79 -1.03
C PRO A 67 -15.74 1.23 0.43
N SER A 68 -16.87 1.19 1.16
CA SER A 68 -16.93 1.59 2.57
C SER A 68 -16.83 0.41 3.54
N GLU A 69 -16.79 -0.82 3.04
CA GLU A 69 -16.76 -2.02 3.87
C GLU A 69 -15.43 -2.18 4.60
N ASP A 70 -15.48 -2.69 5.82
CA ASP A 70 -14.32 -2.79 6.73
C ASP A 70 -13.16 -3.67 6.24
N PHE A 71 -13.41 -4.56 5.26
CA PHE A 71 -12.35 -5.39 4.68
C PHE A 71 -11.52 -4.68 3.60
N PHE A 72 -11.89 -3.45 3.21
CA PHE A 72 -11.08 -2.66 2.30
C PHE A 72 -10.03 -1.84 3.05
N SER A 73 -8.87 -1.67 2.39
CA SER A 73 -7.74 -0.97 2.96
C SER A 73 -8.09 0.47 3.38
N PRO A 74 -7.80 0.87 4.63
CA PRO A 74 -7.95 2.25 5.05
C PRO A 74 -6.91 3.19 4.43
N TYR A 75 -5.81 2.66 3.90
CA TYR A 75 -4.73 3.44 3.30
C TYR A 75 -5.02 3.91 1.87
N ILE A 76 -6.12 3.48 1.28
CA ILE A 76 -6.47 3.79 -0.10
C ILE A 76 -7.85 4.46 -0.14
N LEU A 77 -7.90 5.62 -0.77
CA LEU A 77 -9.15 6.32 -1.11
C LEU A 77 -9.08 6.76 -2.57
N SER A 78 -10.01 6.28 -3.37
CA SER A 78 -10.17 6.67 -4.77
C SER A 78 -11.37 7.58 -4.92
N VAL A 79 -11.15 8.77 -5.46
CA VAL A 79 -12.17 9.80 -5.64
C VAL A 79 -12.14 10.30 -7.08
N SER A 80 -13.31 10.46 -7.69
CA SER A 80 -13.46 11.13 -8.98
C SER A 80 -14.06 12.52 -8.79
N PHE A 81 -13.41 13.52 -9.37
CA PHE A 81 -13.93 14.89 -9.48
C PHE A 81 -14.57 15.04 -10.86
N LEU A 82 -15.90 15.06 -10.90
CA LEU A 82 -16.64 15.04 -12.15
C LEU A 82 -16.55 16.40 -12.84
N GLY A 83 -16.37 16.38 -14.17
CA GLY A 83 -16.25 17.60 -14.95
C GLY A 83 -14.88 18.29 -14.90
N VAL A 84 -13.93 17.77 -14.12
CA VAL A 84 -12.56 18.29 -14.04
C VAL A 84 -11.58 17.31 -14.69
N ARG A 85 -10.70 17.82 -15.55
CA ARG A 85 -9.61 16.99 -16.10
C ARG A 85 -8.59 16.72 -15.01
N GLY A 86 -8.18 15.45 -14.84
CA GLY A 86 -7.23 15.02 -13.81
C GLY A 86 -5.89 15.77 -13.87
N GLU A 87 -5.41 16.10 -15.07
CA GLU A 87 -4.20 16.89 -15.27
C GLU A 87 -4.31 18.29 -14.66
N VAL A 88 -5.46 18.94 -14.83
CA VAL A 88 -5.73 20.28 -14.26
C VAL A 88 -5.77 20.20 -12.75
N LEU A 89 -6.44 19.19 -12.19
CA LEU A 89 -6.51 18.98 -10.75
C LEU A 89 -5.12 18.76 -10.15
N LEU A 90 -4.28 17.94 -10.81
CA LEU A 90 -2.92 17.66 -10.34
C LEU A 90 -2.03 18.92 -10.28
N HIS A 91 -2.24 19.88 -11.20
CA HIS A 91 -1.48 21.14 -11.21
C HIS A 91 -2.00 22.18 -10.22
N LEU A 92 -3.19 21.98 -9.65
CA LEU A 92 -3.79 22.88 -8.66
C LEU A 92 -3.54 22.45 -7.20
N LEU A 93 -3.07 21.22 -6.98
CA LEU A 93 -2.72 20.65 -5.69
C LEU A 93 -1.21 20.82 -5.40
#